data_804ab181f2317633df9c4edcbf3517ea
#
_entry.id   804ab181f2317633df9c4edcbf3517ea
#
_cell.length_a   1.000
_cell.length_b   1.000
_cell.length_c   1.000
_cell.angle_alpha   90.00
_cell.angle_beta   90.00
_cell.angle_gamma   90.00
#
_symmetry.space_group_name_H-M   'P 1'
#
loop_
_entity.id
_entity.type
_entity.pdbx_description
1 polymer ?
#
loop_
_entity_poly.entity_id
_entity_poly.type
_entity_poly.pdbx_seq_one_letter_code
_entity_poly.pdbx_strand_id
1 'polypeptide(L)'
;MVETIEKATLLEKVQSAYEQLNTLLASLSEEQKTTPGVNSSWSVKDNLAHITAWQDLLPARIQSWIAGKPPAEFLPEFKTEDEVNEYLYQQHKDRPLPEVEAAFQSSYRRALAAVESVSEEALNTPVKSKNESRSAPLWRYINGEICEHYEEHGNMIRRWLGV
;
A
#
# COMPACT_ATOMS: atom_id res chain seq x y z
N MET A 1 8.58 -21.07 -16.56
CA MET A 1 8.86 -19.72 -17.09
C MET A 1 8.65 -18.70 -15.96
N VAL A 2 9.54 -17.73 -15.84
CA VAL A 2 9.33 -16.63 -14.92
C VAL A 2 8.30 -15.70 -15.58
N GLU A 3 7.23 -15.39 -14.87
CA GLU A 3 6.20 -14.47 -15.38
C GLU A 3 6.79 -13.05 -15.45
N THR A 4 6.70 -12.44 -16.62
CA THR A 4 7.18 -11.08 -16.88
C THR A 4 6.03 -10.13 -17.07
N ILE A 5 6.26 -8.85 -16.86
CA ILE A 5 5.30 -7.77 -17.08
C ILE A 5 5.94 -6.65 -17.89
N GLU A 6 5.18 -6.04 -18.79
CA GLU A 6 5.55 -4.78 -19.40
C GLU A 6 5.36 -3.65 -18.38
N LYS A 7 6.29 -2.71 -18.34
CA LYS A 7 6.23 -1.58 -17.40
C LYS A 7 4.94 -0.77 -17.55
N ALA A 8 4.49 -0.54 -18.79
CA ALA A 8 3.24 0.16 -19.06
C ALA A 8 2.04 -0.55 -18.42
N THR A 9 1.99 -1.88 -18.52
CA THR A 9 0.92 -2.69 -17.91
C THR A 9 0.92 -2.61 -16.38
N LEU A 10 2.11 -2.59 -15.75
CA LEU A 10 2.18 -2.42 -14.30
C LEU A 10 1.70 -1.03 -13.88
N LEU A 11 2.10 0.01 -14.59
CA LEU A 11 1.66 1.38 -14.31
C LEU A 11 0.15 1.54 -14.46
N GLU A 12 -0.45 0.95 -15.51
CA GLU A 12 -1.91 0.93 -15.69
C GLU A 12 -2.62 0.23 -14.53
N LYS A 13 -2.08 -0.90 -14.06
CA LYS A 13 -2.63 -1.61 -12.89
C LYS A 13 -2.59 -0.75 -11.63
N VAL A 14 -1.45 -0.09 -11.35
CA VAL A 14 -1.27 0.78 -10.18
C VAL A 14 -2.24 1.96 -10.24
N GLN A 15 -2.35 2.62 -11.38
CA GLN A 15 -3.27 3.75 -11.58
C GLN A 15 -4.73 3.31 -11.45
N SER A 16 -5.11 2.19 -12.06
CA SER A 16 -6.47 1.65 -11.99
C SER A 16 -6.86 1.26 -10.57
N ALA A 17 -5.96 0.64 -9.81
CA ALA A 17 -6.21 0.28 -8.41
C ALA A 17 -6.45 1.52 -7.54
N TYR A 18 -5.64 2.57 -7.74
CA TYR A 18 -5.82 3.85 -7.05
C TYR A 18 -7.15 4.53 -7.42
N GLU A 19 -7.49 4.57 -8.71
CA GLU A 19 -8.75 5.17 -9.19
C GLU A 19 -9.98 4.44 -8.64
N GLN A 20 -9.94 3.12 -8.57
CA GLN A 20 -11.02 2.31 -8.00
C GLN A 20 -11.21 2.60 -6.52
N LEU A 21 -10.14 2.69 -5.74
CA LEU A 21 -10.22 3.06 -4.32
C LEU A 21 -10.71 4.50 -4.16
N ASN A 22 -10.20 5.44 -4.93
CA ASN A 22 -10.64 6.84 -4.90
C ASN A 22 -12.12 7.01 -5.26
N THR A 23 -12.61 6.28 -6.26
CA THR A 23 -14.03 6.29 -6.64
C THR A 23 -14.91 5.81 -5.48
N LEU A 24 -14.50 4.74 -4.80
CA LEU A 24 -15.16 4.26 -3.60
C LEU A 24 -15.18 5.34 -2.50
N LEU A 25 -14.02 5.94 -2.21
CA LEU A 25 -13.90 6.97 -1.18
C LEU A 25 -14.72 8.22 -1.49
N ALA A 26 -14.78 8.63 -2.76
CA ALA A 26 -15.57 9.77 -3.21
C ALA A 26 -17.10 9.55 -3.06
N SER A 27 -17.54 8.30 -3.00
CA SER A 27 -18.95 7.95 -2.78
C SER A 27 -19.39 8.04 -1.32
N LEU A 28 -18.44 8.19 -0.38
CA LEU A 28 -18.68 8.19 1.06
C LEU A 28 -18.83 9.60 1.63
N SER A 29 -19.76 9.76 2.57
CA SER A 29 -19.85 10.96 3.39
C SER A 29 -18.68 11.04 4.39
N GLU A 30 -18.41 12.23 4.93
CA GLU A 30 -17.42 12.40 6.01
C GLU A 30 -17.76 11.55 7.23
N GLU A 31 -19.05 11.45 7.59
CA GLU A 31 -19.52 10.60 8.66
C GLU A 31 -19.17 9.13 8.41
N GLN A 32 -19.43 8.60 7.21
CA GLN A 32 -19.06 7.24 6.85
C GLN A 32 -17.54 7.01 6.91
N LYS A 33 -16.75 8.01 6.48
CA LYS A 33 -15.28 7.90 6.51
C LYS A 33 -14.69 7.90 7.93
N THR A 34 -15.40 8.46 8.90
CA THR A 34 -14.93 8.59 10.29
C THR A 34 -15.61 7.66 11.27
N THR A 35 -16.65 6.94 10.84
CA THR A 35 -17.36 5.96 11.69
C THR A 35 -16.52 4.69 11.84
N PRO A 36 -16.22 4.24 13.08
CA PRO A 36 -15.54 2.97 13.33
C PRO A 36 -16.35 1.76 12.87
N GLY A 37 -15.66 0.64 12.62
CA GLY A 37 -16.33 -0.65 12.38
C GLY A 37 -16.03 -1.27 11.01
N VAL A 38 -15.18 -0.69 10.18
CA VAL A 38 -14.79 -1.27 8.89
C VAL A 38 -14.06 -2.60 9.10
N ASN A 39 -13.05 -2.58 9.94
CA ASN A 39 -12.33 -3.75 10.44
C ASN A 39 -12.02 -3.52 11.92
N SER A 40 -12.74 -4.24 12.78
CA SER A 40 -12.70 -4.02 14.24
C SER A 40 -13.07 -2.57 14.60
N SER A 41 -12.20 -1.83 15.29
CA SER A 41 -12.42 -0.45 15.71
C SER A 41 -12.02 0.60 14.65
N TRP A 42 -11.46 0.20 13.51
CA TRP A 42 -10.96 1.12 12.50
C TRP A 42 -12.10 1.68 11.64
N SER A 43 -11.99 2.97 11.33
CA SER A 43 -12.79 3.67 10.33
C SER A 43 -12.14 3.57 8.94
N VAL A 44 -12.81 4.08 7.91
CA VAL A 44 -12.20 4.28 6.58
C VAL A 44 -10.96 5.17 6.68
N LYS A 45 -11.03 6.26 7.46
CA LYS A 45 -9.90 7.15 7.72
C LYS A 45 -8.68 6.39 8.29
N ASP A 46 -8.91 5.49 9.23
CA ASP A 46 -7.83 4.72 9.86
C ASP A 46 -7.20 3.73 8.86
N ASN A 47 -8.01 3.13 7.99
CA ASN A 47 -7.53 2.30 6.88
C ASN A 47 -6.66 3.10 5.91
N LEU A 48 -7.04 4.34 5.56
CA LEU A 48 -6.23 5.20 4.70
C LEU A 48 -4.90 5.60 5.35
N ALA A 49 -4.90 5.89 6.65
CA ALA A 49 -3.67 6.19 7.38
C ALA A 49 -2.73 4.97 7.43
N HIS A 50 -3.28 3.76 7.59
CA HIS A 50 -2.54 2.51 7.54
C HIS A 50 -1.92 2.27 6.16
N ILE A 51 -2.72 2.35 5.09
CA ILE A 51 -2.22 2.21 3.71
C ILE A 51 -1.10 3.22 3.45
N THR A 52 -1.27 4.46 3.86
CA THR A 52 -0.28 5.53 3.69
C THR A 52 1.05 5.18 4.35
N ALA A 53 1.03 4.72 5.60
CA ALA A 53 2.23 4.38 6.35
C ALA A 53 3.04 3.25 5.68
N TRP A 54 2.37 2.21 5.22
CA TRP A 54 3.02 1.10 4.50
C TRP A 54 3.51 1.51 3.11
N GLN A 55 2.70 2.26 2.36
CA GLN A 55 3.05 2.72 1.02
C GLN A 55 4.24 3.68 1.02
N ASP A 56 4.40 4.51 2.05
CA ASP A 56 5.53 5.42 2.18
C ASP A 56 6.89 4.69 2.27
N LEU A 57 6.89 3.40 2.59
CA LEU A 57 8.10 2.57 2.58
C LEU A 57 8.52 2.14 1.18
N LEU A 58 7.61 2.13 0.21
CA LEU A 58 7.84 1.51 -1.10
C LEU A 58 9.02 2.13 -1.86
N PRO A 59 9.22 3.45 -1.93
CA PRO A 59 10.36 4.02 -2.62
C PRO A 59 11.71 3.50 -2.09
N ALA A 60 11.87 3.43 -0.77
CA ALA A 60 13.09 2.92 -0.14
C ALA A 60 13.24 1.40 -0.33
N ARG A 61 12.15 0.65 -0.29
CA ARG A 61 12.14 -0.80 -0.56
C ARG A 61 12.58 -1.09 -1.99
N ILE A 62 12.05 -0.36 -2.97
CA ILE A 62 12.45 -0.49 -4.38
C ILE A 62 13.95 -0.25 -4.54
N GLN A 63 14.51 0.80 -3.93
CA GLN A 63 15.94 1.08 -3.99
C GLN A 63 16.78 -0.06 -3.38
N SER A 64 16.34 -0.63 -2.26
CA SER A 64 17.03 -1.76 -1.63
C SER A 64 17.01 -3.00 -2.54
N TRP A 65 15.88 -3.35 -3.12
CA TRP A 65 15.75 -4.48 -4.02
C TRP A 65 16.61 -4.32 -5.29
N ILE A 66 16.62 -3.13 -5.92
CA ILE A 66 17.46 -2.84 -7.09
C ILE A 66 18.95 -2.96 -6.72
N ALA A 67 19.33 -2.55 -5.50
CA ALA A 67 20.69 -2.71 -5.00
C ALA A 67 21.06 -4.15 -4.59
N GLY A 68 20.16 -5.12 -4.79
CA GLY A 68 20.37 -6.53 -4.43
C GLY A 68 20.36 -6.78 -2.91
N LYS A 69 19.74 -5.88 -2.14
CA LYS A 69 19.65 -5.97 -0.68
C LYS A 69 18.20 -6.17 -0.26
N PRO A 70 17.93 -6.94 0.80
CA PRO A 70 16.60 -6.98 1.38
C PRO A 70 16.25 -5.60 1.94
N PRO A 71 14.96 -5.18 1.86
CA PRO A 71 14.51 -3.95 2.50
C PRO A 71 14.75 -3.97 4.00
N ALA A 72 15.01 -2.79 4.56
CA ALA A 72 15.10 -2.62 6.00
C ALA A 72 13.77 -3.01 6.67
N GLU A 73 13.86 -3.57 7.86
CA GLU A 73 12.70 -3.88 8.68
C GLU A 73 12.04 -2.57 9.13
N PHE A 74 10.73 -2.51 9.03
CA PHE A 74 9.95 -1.37 9.49
C PHE A 74 9.60 -1.57 10.96
N LEU A 75 9.92 -0.58 11.80
CA LEU A 75 9.68 -0.62 13.25
C LEU A 75 10.16 -1.95 13.87
N PRO A 76 11.47 -2.23 13.83
CA PRO A 76 12.03 -3.54 14.21
C PRO A 76 11.90 -3.88 15.71
N GLU A 77 11.46 -2.93 16.53
CA GLU A 77 11.14 -3.13 17.94
C GLU A 77 9.87 -3.96 18.16
N PHE A 78 8.97 -4.03 17.16
CA PHE A 78 7.76 -4.86 17.20
C PHE A 78 8.03 -6.24 16.60
N LYS A 79 7.39 -7.26 17.16
CA LYS A 79 7.63 -8.66 16.78
C LYS A 79 6.68 -9.15 15.68
N THR A 80 5.51 -8.53 15.58
CA THR A 80 4.46 -8.92 14.64
C THR A 80 3.96 -7.72 13.86
N GLU A 81 3.41 -7.97 12.69
CA GLU A 81 2.75 -6.95 11.87
C GLU A 81 1.54 -6.35 12.59
N ASP A 82 0.81 -7.15 13.36
CA ASP A 82 -0.33 -6.67 14.16
C ASP A 82 0.10 -5.64 15.22
N GLU A 83 1.26 -5.84 15.85
CA GLU A 83 1.82 -4.86 16.80
C GLU A 83 2.20 -3.55 16.08
N VAL A 84 2.79 -3.65 14.89
CA VAL A 84 3.09 -2.48 14.04
C VAL A 84 1.81 -1.76 13.65
N ASN A 85 0.81 -2.49 13.20
CA ASN A 85 -0.47 -1.92 12.77
C ASN A 85 -1.19 -1.22 13.93
N GLU A 86 -1.19 -1.82 15.13
CA GLU A 86 -1.76 -1.19 16.32
C GLU A 86 -0.99 0.08 16.71
N TYR A 87 0.32 0.04 16.67
CA TYR A 87 1.13 1.24 16.91
C TYR A 87 0.80 2.36 15.92
N LEU A 88 0.74 2.07 14.63
CA LEU A 88 0.38 3.04 13.58
C LEU A 88 -1.03 3.59 13.79
N TYR A 89 -1.99 2.75 14.15
CA TYR A 89 -3.34 3.18 14.47
C TYR A 89 -3.34 4.20 15.61
N GLN A 90 -2.64 3.91 16.72
CA GLN A 90 -2.55 4.83 17.86
C GLN A 90 -1.89 6.18 17.48
N GLN A 91 -0.92 6.18 16.56
CA GLN A 91 -0.26 7.40 16.08
C GLN A 91 -1.17 8.26 15.19
N HIS A 92 -2.13 7.66 14.49
CA HIS A 92 -2.87 8.35 13.42
C HIS A 92 -4.37 8.54 13.70
N LYS A 93 -4.95 7.82 14.66
CA LYS A 93 -6.41 7.80 14.93
C LYS A 93 -7.02 9.19 15.17
N ASP A 94 -6.26 10.10 15.77
CA ASP A 94 -6.74 11.45 16.10
C ASP A 94 -6.45 12.49 15.01
N ARG A 95 -5.85 12.07 13.89
CA ARG A 95 -5.58 13.00 12.77
C ARG A 95 -6.89 13.38 12.07
N PRO A 96 -7.04 14.67 11.68
CA PRO A 96 -8.19 15.11 10.90
C PRO A 96 -8.29 14.39 9.55
N LEU A 97 -9.53 14.07 9.12
CA LEU A 97 -9.79 13.40 7.85
C LEU A 97 -9.12 14.08 6.64
N PRO A 98 -9.20 15.42 6.47
CA PRO A 98 -8.56 16.08 5.33
C PRO A 98 -7.04 15.89 5.29
N GLU A 99 -6.37 15.83 6.45
CA GLU A 99 -4.94 15.59 6.52
C GLU A 99 -4.58 14.15 6.12
N VAL A 100 -5.39 13.18 6.55
CA VAL A 100 -5.19 11.77 6.18
C VAL A 100 -5.42 11.57 4.69
N GLU A 101 -6.47 12.14 4.11
CA GLU A 101 -6.74 12.08 2.67
C GLU A 101 -5.62 12.75 1.85
N ALA A 102 -5.14 13.91 2.26
CA ALA A 102 -4.03 14.60 1.58
C ALA A 102 -2.72 13.80 1.67
N ALA A 103 -2.44 13.17 2.82
CA ALA A 103 -1.28 12.32 3.00
C ALA A 103 -1.34 11.08 2.12
N PHE A 104 -2.50 10.43 2.02
CA PHE A 104 -2.74 9.29 1.14
C PHE A 104 -2.49 9.63 -0.33
N GLN A 105 -3.05 10.72 -0.83
CA GLN A 105 -2.82 11.17 -2.21
C GLN A 105 -1.36 11.51 -2.48
N SER A 106 -0.68 12.16 -1.53
CA SER A 106 0.74 12.50 -1.65
C SER A 106 1.63 11.27 -1.65
N SER A 107 1.32 10.30 -0.79
CA SER A 107 2.00 9.00 -0.72
C SER A 107 1.86 8.22 -2.04
N TYR A 108 0.66 8.17 -2.60
CA TYR A 108 0.43 7.54 -3.91
C TYR A 108 1.31 8.16 -5.00
N ARG A 109 1.38 9.49 -5.08
CA ARG A 109 2.23 10.17 -6.08
C ARG A 109 3.70 9.81 -5.94
N ARG A 110 4.20 9.70 -4.70
CA ARG A 110 5.59 9.26 -4.44
C ARG A 110 5.81 7.80 -4.83
N ALA A 111 4.87 6.93 -4.50
CA ALA A 111 4.93 5.52 -4.87
C ALA A 111 4.90 5.34 -6.40
N LEU A 112 3.99 6.02 -7.10
CA LEU A 112 3.90 5.99 -8.55
C LEU A 112 5.20 6.46 -9.20
N ALA A 113 5.74 7.59 -8.76
CA ALA A 113 7.01 8.11 -9.27
C ALA A 113 8.18 7.14 -9.04
N ALA A 114 8.20 6.44 -7.90
CA ALA A 114 9.19 5.41 -7.63
C ALA A 114 9.07 4.23 -8.60
N VAL A 115 7.86 3.77 -8.90
CA VAL A 115 7.62 2.70 -9.89
C VAL A 115 7.99 3.16 -11.29
N GLU A 116 7.64 4.38 -11.68
CA GLU A 116 8.01 4.98 -12.97
C GLU A 116 9.51 5.05 -13.17
N SER A 117 10.29 5.23 -12.12
CA SER A 117 11.77 5.30 -12.19
C SER A 117 12.44 3.95 -12.42
N VAL A 118 11.74 2.83 -12.21
CA VAL A 118 12.30 1.48 -12.37
C VAL A 118 12.34 1.09 -13.83
N SER A 119 13.46 0.51 -14.30
CA SER A 119 13.55 -0.04 -15.66
C SER A 119 12.71 -1.31 -15.79
N GLU A 120 12.24 -1.61 -17.01
CA GLU A 120 11.49 -2.86 -17.27
C GLU A 120 12.32 -4.10 -16.95
N GLU A 121 13.62 -4.06 -17.21
CA GLU A 121 14.54 -5.13 -16.84
C GLU A 121 14.56 -5.34 -15.33
N ALA A 122 14.69 -4.26 -14.54
CA ALA A 122 14.70 -4.36 -13.07
C ALA A 122 13.36 -4.83 -12.52
N LEU A 123 12.23 -4.43 -13.11
CA LEU A 123 10.90 -4.92 -12.72
C LEU A 123 10.78 -6.45 -12.85
N ASN A 124 11.40 -7.02 -13.86
CA ASN A 124 11.37 -8.46 -14.15
C ASN A 124 12.53 -9.25 -13.52
N THR A 125 13.45 -8.56 -12.85
CA THR A 125 14.55 -9.22 -12.13
C THR A 125 14.05 -9.82 -10.82
N PRO A 126 14.37 -11.11 -10.54
CA PRO A 126 14.02 -11.73 -9.27
C PRO A 126 14.75 -11.07 -8.09
N VAL A 127 13.99 -10.70 -7.07
CA VAL A 127 14.49 -10.14 -5.81
C VAL A 127 14.00 -10.98 -4.63
N LYS A 128 14.62 -10.86 -3.46
CA LYS A 128 14.22 -11.56 -2.25
C LYS A 128 13.64 -10.58 -1.25
N SER A 129 12.49 -10.92 -0.69
CA SER A 129 12.05 -10.34 0.57
C SER A 129 12.82 -10.96 1.73
N LYS A 130 12.97 -10.22 2.84
CA LYS A 130 13.71 -10.67 4.03
C LYS A 130 13.17 -11.99 4.59
N ASN A 131 11.86 -12.19 4.49
CA ASN A 131 11.15 -13.34 5.09
C ASN A 131 10.78 -14.43 4.08
N GLU A 132 11.16 -14.30 2.82
CA GLU A 132 10.80 -15.27 1.80
C GLU A 132 11.98 -16.18 1.44
N SER A 133 11.73 -17.48 1.50
CA SER A 133 12.67 -18.51 1.02
C SER A 133 12.79 -18.54 -0.51
N ARG A 134 11.88 -17.87 -1.22
CA ARG A 134 11.82 -17.82 -2.68
C ARG A 134 12.01 -16.40 -3.18
N SER A 135 12.69 -16.27 -4.32
CA SER A 135 12.76 -15.00 -5.06
C SER A 135 11.59 -14.89 -6.03
N ALA A 136 11.08 -13.66 -6.20
CA ALA A 136 10.07 -13.32 -7.19
C ALA A 136 10.47 -12.07 -7.96
N PRO A 137 9.98 -11.85 -9.19
CA PRO A 137 10.21 -10.60 -9.90
C PRO A 137 9.79 -9.39 -9.08
N LEU A 138 10.55 -8.30 -9.15
CA LEU A 138 10.30 -7.08 -8.37
C LEU A 138 8.87 -6.55 -8.56
N TRP A 139 8.32 -6.65 -9.77
CA TRP A 139 6.96 -6.19 -10.04
C TRP A 139 5.89 -6.87 -9.17
N ARG A 140 6.09 -8.13 -8.76
CA ARG A 140 5.14 -8.82 -7.87
C ARG A 140 5.08 -8.18 -6.49
N TYR A 141 6.23 -7.78 -5.94
CA TYR A 141 6.26 -7.06 -4.66
C TYR A 141 5.59 -5.69 -4.78
N ILE A 142 5.86 -4.95 -5.87
CA ILE A 142 5.20 -3.67 -6.13
C ILE A 142 3.67 -3.85 -6.24
N ASN A 143 3.22 -4.88 -6.98
CA ASN A 143 1.79 -5.19 -7.11
C ASN A 143 1.15 -5.51 -5.75
N GLY A 144 1.81 -6.31 -4.92
CA GLY A 144 1.35 -6.63 -3.56
C GLY A 144 1.25 -5.40 -2.66
N GLU A 145 2.30 -4.58 -2.65
CA GLU A 145 2.39 -3.39 -1.80
C GLU A 145 1.40 -2.27 -2.19
N ILE A 146 0.93 -2.22 -3.43
CA ILE A 146 -0.02 -1.20 -3.92
C ILE A 146 -1.34 -1.85 -4.31
N CYS A 147 -1.38 -2.60 -5.41
CA CYS A 147 -2.64 -3.01 -6.01
C CYS A 147 -3.44 -3.95 -5.12
N GLU A 148 -2.81 -5.00 -4.59
CA GLU A 148 -3.48 -5.97 -3.71
C GLU A 148 -3.85 -5.33 -2.37
N HIS A 149 -3.01 -4.45 -1.84
CA HIS A 149 -3.28 -3.73 -0.60
C HIS A 149 -4.49 -2.78 -0.73
N TYR A 150 -4.58 -2.04 -1.84
CA TYR A 150 -5.76 -1.21 -2.12
C TYR A 150 -7.02 -2.04 -2.29
N GLU A 151 -6.93 -3.17 -3.00
CA GLU A 151 -8.04 -4.08 -3.21
C GLU A 151 -8.53 -4.68 -1.88
N GLU A 152 -7.62 -5.14 -1.03
CA GLU A 152 -7.94 -5.70 0.27
C GLU A 152 -8.73 -4.71 1.13
N HIS A 153 -8.21 -3.50 1.31
CA HIS A 153 -8.88 -2.47 2.12
C HIS A 153 -10.16 -1.96 1.45
N GLY A 154 -10.16 -1.81 0.13
CA GLY A 154 -11.38 -1.49 -0.63
C GLY A 154 -12.49 -2.52 -0.44
N ASN A 155 -12.14 -3.81 -0.42
CA ASN A 155 -13.08 -4.89 -0.17
C ASN A 155 -13.59 -4.93 1.28
N MET A 156 -12.74 -4.58 2.26
CA MET A 156 -13.19 -4.41 3.66
C MET A 156 -14.23 -3.30 3.77
N ILE A 157 -13.99 -2.16 3.14
CA ILE A 157 -14.91 -1.01 3.13
C ILE A 157 -16.23 -1.38 2.43
N ARG A 158 -16.19 -2.03 1.27
CA ARG A 158 -17.41 -2.48 0.56
C ARG A 158 -18.24 -3.44 1.40
N ARG A 159 -17.62 -4.44 2.02
CA ARG A 159 -18.31 -5.37 2.91
C ARG A 159 -18.98 -4.67 4.09
N TRP A 160 -18.31 -3.70 4.68
CA TRP A 160 -18.87 -2.89 5.76
C TRP A 160 -20.07 -2.06 5.30
N LEU A 161 -20.03 -1.53 4.08
CA LEU A 161 -21.15 -0.79 3.46
C LEU A 161 -22.30 -1.71 3.01
N GLY A 162 -22.07 -3.00 2.87
CA GLY A 162 -23.06 -3.95 2.35
C GLY A 162 -23.21 -3.92 0.82
N VAL A 163 -22.15 -3.55 0.09
CA VAL A 163 -22.12 -3.47 -1.38
C VAL A 163 -20.99 -4.28 -1.97
#